data_e5cb35c26e813798ab8c6b1a7e990c6d
#
_entry.id   e5cb35c26e813798ab8c6b1a7e990c6d
#
_cell.length_a   1.000
_cell.length_b   1.000
_cell.length_c   1.000
_cell.angle_alpha   90.00
_cell.angle_beta   90.00
_cell.angle_gamma   90.00
#
_symmetry.space_group_name_H-M   'P 1'
#
loop_
_entity.id
_entity.type
_entity.pdbx_description
1 polymer ?
#
loop_
_entity_poly.entity_id
_entity_poly.type
_entity_poly.pdbx_seq_one_letter_code
_entity_poly.pdbx_strand_id
1 'polypeptide(L)'
;DLGWSRGLGDVYKRQASMISNDIKRIKLAVKECAELPIGGTAVGTGINTLEGFDTLVCSFITEETDIDFSVCTNKFELLSSQNPLSNLSSQLKICAGSLNKIANDIRWLASGPMAGIGELKLPSNEPGSSIMPGKVNPTQCEAVNMVYAQILGNDLTINYAGTNGNFELNTYRPIIASSIHESITLLSEVSESFTLNALDGLKANKEKIKENLDKSLMLV
;
A
#
# COMPACT_ATOMS: atom_id res chain seq x y z
N ASP A 1 18.36 -28.27 2.89
CA ASP A 1 18.66 -27.03 2.13
C ASP A 1 19.24 -27.41 0.77
N LEU A 2 18.36 -27.76 -0.11
CA LEU A 2 18.76 -28.15 -1.46
C LEU A 2 18.83 -26.85 -2.29
N GLY A 3 20.02 -26.43 -2.67
CA GLY A 3 20.30 -25.23 -3.49
C GLY A 3 19.67 -25.24 -4.90
N TRP A 4 18.66 -26.07 -5.09
CA TRP A 4 17.92 -26.26 -6.34
C TRP A 4 16.43 -25.89 -6.22
N SER A 5 15.94 -25.68 -5.00
CA SER A 5 14.57 -25.33 -4.76
C SER A 5 14.41 -23.81 -4.88
N ARG A 6 14.17 -23.31 -6.07
CA ARG A 6 13.46 -22.04 -6.27
C ARG A 6 12.00 -22.23 -5.85
N GLY A 7 11.80 -22.92 -4.71
CA GLY A 7 10.52 -23.36 -4.24
C GLY A 7 9.73 -22.27 -3.58
N LEU A 8 8.50 -22.60 -3.18
CA LEU A 8 7.57 -21.74 -2.44
C LEU A 8 8.22 -20.97 -1.29
N GLY A 9 9.21 -21.54 -0.58
CA GLY A 9 9.94 -20.87 0.50
C GLY A 9 10.69 -19.60 0.05
N ASP A 10 11.32 -19.61 -1.11
CA ASP A 10 12.02 -18.43 -1.65
C ASP A 10 11.04 -17.38 -2.17
N VAL A 11 9.90 -17.81 -2.71
CA VAL A 11 8.80 -16.92 -3.09
C VAL A 11 8.27 -16.15 -1.88
N TYR A 12 8.00 -16.82 -0.77
CA TYR A 12 7.51 -16.16 0.46
C TYR A 12 8.58 -15.25 1.08
N LYS A 13 9.84 -15.65 1.11
CA LYS A 13 10.95 -14.79 1.56
C LYS A 13 11.04 -13.50 0.72
N ARG A 14 10.89 -13.61 -0.59
CA ARG A 14 10.85 -12.46 -1.49
C ARG A 14 9.66 -11.56 -1.18
N GLN A 15 8.45 -12.13 -1.04
CA GLN A 15 7.23 -11.39 -0.74
C GLN A 15 7.34 -10.65 0.60
N ALA A 16 7.81 -11.32 1.65
CA ALA A 16 8.04 -10.70 2.95
C ALA A 16 9.07 -9.55 2.87
N SER A 17 10.15 -9.73 2.10
CA SER A 17 11.14 -8.69 1.88
C SER A 17 10.59 -7.48 1.11
N MET A 18 9.72 -7.70 0.13
CA MET A 18 9.05 -6.61 -0.60
C MET A 18 8.24 -5.74 0.37
N ILE A 19 7.33 -6.35 1.14
CA ILE A 19 6.48 -5.61 2.08
C ILE A 19 7.32 -4.95 3.19
N SER A 20 8.33 -5.64 3.74
CA SER A 20 9.23 -5.04 4.74
C SER A 20 9.95 -3.79 4.23
N ASN A 21 10.37 -3.79 2.97
CA ASN A 21 11.00 -2.63 2.36
C ASN A 21 9.99 -1.51 2.05
N ASP A 22 8.77 -1.86 1.67
CA ASP A 22 7.71 -0.88 1.44
C ASP A 22 7.31 -0.17 2.75
N ILE A 23 7.21 -0.90 3.86
CA ILE A 23 6.98 -0.32 5.18
C ILE A 23 8.08 0.69 5.55
N LYS A 24 9.35 0.36 5.26
CA LYS A 24 10.47 1.30 5.50
C LYS A 24 10.34 2.57 4.67
N ARG A 25 9.97 2.46 3.39
CA ARG A 25 9.75 3.60 2.49
C ARG A 25 8.61 4.49 2.97
N ILE A 26 7.47 3.89 3.35
CA ILE A 26 6.33 4.60 3.91
C ILE A 26 6.74 5.37 5.18
N LYS A 27 7.47 4.71 6.11
CA LYS A 27 7.95 5.37 7.33
C LYS A 27 8.84 6.58 7.04
N LEU A 28 9.70 6.50 6.03
CA LEU A 28 10.52 7.64 5.61
C LEU A 28 9.67 8.78 5.03
N ALA A 29 8.67 8.46 4.21
CA ALA A 29 7.79 9.46 3.64
C ALA A 29 6.88 10.12 4.71
N VAL A 30 6.42 9.36 5.71
CA VAL A 30 5.68 9.91 6.86
C VAL A 30 6.55 10.90 7.65
N LYS A 31 7.84 10.58 7.84
CA LYS A 31 8.78 11.50 8.51
C LYS A 31 8.94 12.81 7.74
N GLU A 32 8.97 12.77 6.41
CA GLU A 32 9.02 13.98 5.57
C GLU A 32 7.73 14.81 5.72
N CYS A 33 6.56 14.16 5.82
CA CYS A 33 5.29 14.85 6.05
C CYS A 33 5.15 15.47 7.45
N ALA A 34 6.02 15.15 8.40
CA ALA A 34 6.00 15.69 9.74
C ALA A 34 6.60 17.10 9.86
N GLU A 35 7.22 17.61 8.81
CA GLU A 35 7.61 19.01 8.71
C GLU A 35 6.43 19.88 8.27
N LEU A 36 6.00 20.82 9.13
CA LEU A 36 4.77 21.57 8.91
C LEU A 36 5.04 23.05 8.60
N PRO A 37 4.32 23.67 7.63
CA PRO A 37 4.37 25.09 7.35
C PRO A 37 3.48 25.91 8.33
N ILE A 38 3.22 25.37 9.51
CA ILE A 38 2.34 25.99 10.50
C ILE A 38 2.85 27.36 10.89
N GLY A 39 1.94 28.31 11.11
CA GLY A 39 2.28 29.70 11.42
C GLY A 39 2.73 30.52 10.22
N GLY A 40 2.79 29.93 8.98
CA GLY A 40 3.14 30.68 7.76
C GLY A 40 2.08 31.69 7.32
N THR A 41 0.89 31.63 7.88
CA THR A 41 -0.30 32.43 7.48
C THR A 41 -0.70 32.22 6.02
N ALA A 42 -1.02 33.27 5.27
CA ALA A 42 -1.55 33.11 3.91
C ALA A 42 -0.51 32.53 2.91
N VAL A 43 0.71 33.09 2.94
CA VAL A 43 1.71 32.82 1.88
C VAL A 43 3.10 32.47 2.42
N GLY A 44 3.23 32.18 3.72
CA GLY A 44 4.52 31.75 4.31
C GLY A 44 5.28 32.82 5.07
N THR A 45 4.80 34.07 5.08
CA THR A 45 5.50 35.20 5.75
C THR A 45 5.37 35.21 7.28
N GLY A 46 4.38 34.49 7.83
CA GLY A 46 4.11 34.50 9.26
C GLY A 46 3.54 35.81 9.80
N ILE A 47 3.07 36.70 8.92
CA ILE A 47 2.47 38.00 9.31
C ILE A 47 1.31 37.77 10.29
N ASN A 48 1.30 38.53 11.39
CA ASN A 48 0.31 38.44 12.48
C ASN A 48 0.29 37.09 13.25
N THR A 49 1.28 36.25 13.10
CA THR A 49 1.44 35.06 13.95
C THR A 49 2.11 35.44 15.28
N LEU A 50 1.66 34.84 16.38
CA LEU A 50 2.31 34.99 17.67
C LEU A 50 3.65 34.29 17.68
N GLU A 51 4.63 34.88 18.34
CA GLU A 51 5.96 34.26 18.52
C GLU A 51 5.82 32.90 19.25
N GLY A 52 6.47 31.88 18.69
CA GLY A 52 6.46 30.51 19.24
C GLY A 52 5.19 29.69 18.96
N PHE A 53 4.18 30.25 18.27
CA PHE A 53 2.94 29.54 17.97
C PHE A 53 3.17 28.26 17.18
N ASP A 54 4.01 28.31 16.16
CA ASP A 54 4.33 27.18 15.28
C ASP A 54 5.03 26.04 16.05
N THR A 55 6.02 26.37 16.86
CA THR A 55 6.75 25.40 17.69
C THR A 55 5.84 24.76 18.74
N LEU A 56 4.98 25.56 19.38
CA LEU A 56 4.04 25.08 20.38
C LEU A 56 3.00 24.11 19.74
N VAL A 57 2.48 24.44 18.57
CA VAL A 57 1.55 23.54 17.86
C VAL A 57 2.22 22.23 17.49
N CYS A 58 3.43 22.25 16.95
CA CYS A 58 4.17 21.03 16.63
C CYS A 58 4.40 20.16 17.88
N SER A 59 4.73 20.74 19.04
CA SER A 59 4.91 19.96 20.27
C SER A 59 3.61 19.30 20.73
N PHE A 60 2.48 19.99 20.69
CA PHE A 60 1.19 19.39 21.02
C PHE A 60 0.80 18.25 20.08
N ILE A 61 0.99 18.41 18.75
CA ILE A 61 0.68 17.34 17.81
C ILE A 61 1.61 16.14 18.03
N THR A 62 2.87 16.37 18.36
CA THR A 62 3.83 15.31 18.69
C THR A 62 3.38 14.52 19.93
N GLU A 63 2.97 15.21 21.00
CA GLU A 63 2.47 14.57 22.21
C GLU A 63 1.22 13.71 21.97
N GLU A 64 0.30 14.15 21.09
CA GLU A 64 -0.95 13.44 20.78
C GLU A 64 -0.80 12.27 19.80
N THR A 65 0.27 12.23 19.00
CA THR A 65 0.37 11.30 17.86
C THR A 65 1.56 10.34 17.89
N ASP A 66 2.49 10.53 18.83
CA ASP A 66 3.79 9.83 18.85
C ASP A 66 4.62 9.99 17.56
N ILE A 67 4.31 11.01 16.73
CA ILE A 67 5.07 11.38 15.54
C ILE A 67 5.80 12.69 15.83
N ASP A 68 7.10 12.73 15.58
CA ASP A 68 7.95 13.88 15.85
C ASP A 68 7.73 14.97 14.80
N PHE A 69 6.75 15.84 15.06
CA PHE A 69 6.42 16.99 14.21
C PHE A 69 7.34 18.17 14.47
N SER A 70 7.74 18.86 13.42
CA SER A 70 8.59 20.04 13.47
C SER A 70 8.13 21.14 12.53
N VAL A 71 8.59 22.36 12.82
CA VAL A 71 8.36 23.49 11.91
C VAL A 71 9.30 23.38 10.73
N CYS A 72 8.78 23.46 9.53
CA CYS A 72 9.60 23.39 8.31
C CYS A 72 10.54 24.61 8.20
N THR A 73 11.69 24.40 7.57
CA THR A 73 12.69 25.46 7.35
C THR A 73 12.20 26.55 6.40
N ASN A 74 11.38 26.17 5.41
CA ASN A 74 10.86 27.08 4.39
C ASN A 74 9.33 26.92 4.25
N LYS A 75 8.59 27.83 4.90
CA LYS A 75 7.13 27.81 4.86
C LYS A 75 6.55 28.14 3.48
N PHE A 76 7.28 28.90 2.65
CA PHE A 76 6.84 29.21 1.27
C PHE A 76 6.77 27.95 0.41
N GLU A 77 7.78 27.09 0.49
CA GLU A 77 7.81 25.83 -0.23
C GLU A 77 6.59 24.96 0.09
N LEU A 78 6.38 24.63 1.37
CA LEU A 78 5.32 23.73 1.78
C LEU A 78 3.90 24.33 1.70
N LEU A 79 3.77 25.65 1.52
CA LEU A 79 2.49 26.27 1.22
C LEU A 79 2.15 26.24 -0.27
N SER A 80 3.17 26.31 -1.15
CA SER A 80 3.01 26.33 -2.60
C SER A 80 3.08 24.94 -3.24
N SER A 81 3.84 24.02 -2.65
CA SER A 81 4.07 22.66 -3.11
C SER A 81 3.52 21.64 -2.10
N GLN A 82 3.20 20.44 -2.59
CA GLN A 82 2.76 19.34 -1.73
C GLN A 82 3.62 18.08 -1.97
N ASN A 83 4.91 18.27 -2.21
CA ASN A 83 5.85 17.20 -2.54
C ASN A 83 5.94 16.10 -1.48
N PRO A 84 5.96 16.38 -0.16
CA PRO A 84 5.93 15.33 0.85
C PRO A 84 4.69 14.43 0.74
N LEU A 85 3.51 15.01 0.51
CA LEU A 85 2.28 14.25 0.35
C LEU A 85 2.27 13.46 -0.96
N SER A 86 2.82 14.00 -2.05
CA SER A 86 3.00 13.27 -3.32
C SER A 86 3.97 12.10 -3.15
N ASN A 87 5.07 12.28 -2.39
CA ASN A 87 5.99 11.21 -2.06
C ASN A 87 5.30 10.12 -1.23
N LEU A 88 4.57 10.48 -0.17
CA LEU A 88 3.82 9.53 0.64
C LEU A 88 2.83 8.72 -0.22
N SER A 89 2.05 9.39 -1.06
CA SER A 89 1.14 8.75 -2.01
C SER A 89 1.85 7.74 -2.90
N SER A 90 3.00 8.12 -3.45
CA SER A 90 3.80 7.23 -4.30
C SER A 90 4.32 5.99 -3.54
N GLN A 91 4.65 6.11 -2.24
CA GLN A 91 5.05 4.96 -1.44
C GLN A 91 3.85 4.04 -1.12
N LEU A 92 2.67 4.60 -0.85
CA LEU A 92 1.44 3.83 -0.70
C LEU A 92 1.10 3.06 -1.98
N LYS A 93 1.21 3.70 -3.14
CA LYS A 93 1.05 3.06 -4.46
C LYS A 93 2.03 1.92 -4.68
N ILE A 94 3.30 2.07 -4.32
CA ILE A 94 4.32 1.02 -4.43
C ILE A 94 3.95 -0.16 -3.55
N CYS A 95 3.54 0.06 -2.31
CA CYS A 95 3.09 -0.99 -1.39
C CYS A 95 1.85 -1.73 -1.94
N ALA A 96 0.85 -0.99 -2.41
CA ALA A 96 -0.33 -1.57 -3.05
C ALA A 96 0.04 -2.40 -4.29
N GLY A 97 1.02 -1.96 -5.08
CA GLY A 97 1.56 -2.70 -6.22
C GLY A 97 2.26 -4.00 -5.81
N SER A 98 2.99 -3.99 -4.69
CA SER A 98 3.58 -5.21 -4.12
C SER A 98 2.52 -6.21 -3.66
N LEU A 99 1.48 -5.75 -2.97
CA LEU A 99 0.35 -6.59 -2.58
C LEU A 99 -0.41 -7.13 -3.79
N ASN A 100 -0.65 -6.29 -4.80
CA ASN A 100 -1.27 -6.71 -6.06
C ASN A 100 -0.48 -7.82 -6.75
N LYS A 101 0.86 -7.72 -6.78
CA LYS A 101 1.70 -8.78 -7.32
C LYS A 101 1.59 -10.07 -6.52
N ILE A 102 1.60 -10.00 -5.19
CA ILE A 102 1.45 -11.16 -4.31
C ILE A 102 0.07 -11.82 -4.52
N ALA A 103 -0.99 -11.02 -4.55
CA ALA A 103 -2.35 -11.50 -4.78
C ALA A 103 -2.50 -12.20 -6.12
N ASN A 104 -1.91 -11.67 -7.19
CA ASN A 104 -1.92 -12.30 -8.52
C ASN A 104 -1.13 -13.62 -8.54
N ASP A 105 0.05 -13.68 -7.91
CA ASP A 105 0.81 -14.93 -7.80
C ASP A 105 -0.02 -16.02 -7.09
N ILE A 106 -0.66 -15.69 -5.97
CA ILE A 106 -1.53 -16.62 -5.22
C ILE A 106 -2.73 -17.04 -6.07
N ARG A 107 -3.37 -16.09 -6.75
CA ARG A 107 -4.52 -16.35 -7.62
C ARG A 107 -4.19 -17.34 -8.73
N TRP A 108 -3.04 -17.17 -9.40
CA TRP A 108 -2.57 -18.10 -10.43
C TRP A 108 -2.23 -19.46 -9.86
N LEU A 109 -1.50 -19.53 -8.74
CA LEU A 109 -1.13 -20.78 -8.09
C LEU A 109 -2.33 -21.56 -7.55
N ALA A 110 -3.43 -20.86 -7.21
CA ALA A 110 -4.68 -21.47 -6.74
C ALA A 110 -5.69 -21.76 -7.87
N SER A 111 -5.35 -21.47 -9.14
CA SER A 111 -6.26 -21.64 -10.28
C SER A 111 -6.55 -23.12 -10.57
N GLY A 112 -7.77 -23.41 -10.98
CA GLY A 112 -8.23 -24.78 -11.29
C GLY A 112 -9.72 -24.93 -11.01
N PRO A 113 -10.26 -26.18 -10.88
CA PRO A 113 -9.57 -27.47 -10.75
C PRO A 113 -9.21 -28.15 -12.08
N MET A 114 -9.95 -27.87 -13.18
CA MET A 114 -9.75 -28.60 -14.44
C MET A 114 -8.61 -28.04 -15.29
N ALA A 115 -8.55 -26.72 -15.41
CA ALA A 115 -7.51 -26.00 -16.13
C ALA A 115 -6.89 -24.94 -15.20
N GLY A 116 -5.64 -25.11 -14.85
CA GLY A 116 -4.95 -24.20 -13.93
C GLY A 116 -3.76 -24.86 -13.25
N ILE A 117 -3.02 -24.08 -12.47
CA ILE A 117 -1.81 -24.56 -11.77
C ILE A 117 -2.19 -25.45 -10.58
N GLY A 118 -3.10 -24.99 -9.73
CA GLY A 118 -3.71 -25.77 -8.66
C GLY A 118 -2.76 -26.16 -7.52
N GLU A 119 -1.64 -25.49 -7.35
CA GLU A 119 -0.63 -25.79 -6.32
C GLU A 119 -0.94 -25.23 -4.94
N LEU A 120 -1.85 -24.24 -4.89
CA LEU A 120 -2.37 -23.68 -3.64
C LEU A 120 -3.87 -23.94 -3.52
N LYS A 121 -4.34 -24.02 -2.28
CA LYS A 121 -5.76 -24.08 -1.92
C LYS A 121 -6.09 -22.87 -1.05
N LEU A 122 -6.95 -21.99 -1.57
CA LEU A 122 -7.50 -20.86 -0.83
C LEU A 122 -8.57 -21.32 0.16
N PRO A 123 -8.77 -20.61 1.28
CA PRO A 123 -9.91 -20.83 2.15
C PRO A 123 -11.22 -20.50 1.41
N SER A 124 -12.26 -21.25 1.72
CA SER A 124 -13.60 -21.02 1.17
C SER A 124 -14.37 -20.11 2.14
N ASN A 125 -14.35 -18.82 1.88
CA ASN A 125 -14.98 -17.81 2.74
C ASN A 125 -16.47 -17.63 2.42
N GLU A 126 -16.87 -17.97 1.18
CA GLU A 126 -18.22 -17.75 0.68
C GLU A 126 -18.58 -18.77 -0.41
N PRO A 127 -19.86 -19.01 -0.69
CA PRO A 127 -20.27 -19.80 -1.83
C PRO A 127 -19.82 -19.11 -3.12
N GLY A 128 -18.96 -19.76 -3.90
CA GLY A 128 -18.42 -19.20 -5.14
C GLY A 128 -19.42 -19.09 -6.27
N SER A 129 -20.54 -19.79 -6.19
CA SER A 129 -21.63 -19.78 -7.17
C SER A 129 -22.86 -20.48 -6.61
N SER A 130 -24.06 -19.98 -6.97
CA SER A 130 -25.34 -20.63 -6.64
C SER A 130 -25.62 -21.88 -7.48
N ILE A 131 -24.96 -22.04 -8.62
CA ILE A 131 -25.22 -23.12 -9.60
C ILE A 131 -24.04 -24.09 -9.75
N MET A 132 -22.88 -23.78 -9.17
CA MET A 132 -21.68 -24.63 -9.24
C MET A 132 -21.20 -24.99 -7.83
N PRO A 133 -21.66 -26.13 -7.26
CA PRO A 133 -21.23 -26.56 -5.93
C PRO A 133 -19.72 -26.71 -5.84
N GLY A 134 -19.14 -26.23 -4.74
CA GLY A 134 -17.69 -26.35 -4.49
C GLY A 134 -16.79 -25.37 -5.25
N LYS A 135 -17.37 -24.43 -6.02
CA LYS A 135 -16.58 -23.34 -6.63
C LYS A 135 -16.04 -22.40 -5.55
N VAL A 136 -14.75 -22.17 -5.56
CA VAL A 136 -14.07 -21.18 -4.70
C VAL A 136 -13.54 -20.06 -5.58
N ASN A 137 -13.96 -18.82 -5.32
CA ASN A 137 -13.46 -17.63 -6.00
C ASN A 137 -12.31 -17.01 -5.20
N PRO A 138 -11.28 -16.45 -5.85
CA PRO A 138 -10.17 -15.75 -5.18
C PRO A 138 -10.56 -14.30 -4.82
N THR A 139 -11.70 -14.09 -4.17
CA THR A 139 -12.33 -12.77 -3.94
C THR A 139 -11.43 -11.81 -3.18
N GLN A 140 -10.65 -12.30 -2.22
CA GLN A 140 -9.69 -11.47 -1.50
C GLN A 140 -8.53 -10.99 -2.40
N CYS A 141 -8.06 -11.83 -3.31
CA CYS A 141 -7.07 -11.42 -4.30
C CYS A 141 -7.65 -10.36 -5.26
N GLU A 142 -8.91 -10.53 -5.65
CA GLU A 142 -9.63 -9.59 -6.52
C GLU A 142 -9.84 -8.24 -5.83
N ALA A 143 -10.17 -8.25 -4.53
CA ALA A 143 -10.27 -7.03 -3.71
C ALA A 143 -8.94 -6.26 -3.70
N VAL A 144 -7.80 -6.95 -3.47
CA VAL A 144 -6.47 -6.32 -3.55
C VAL A 144 -6.22 -5.69 -4.92
N ASN A 145 -6.59 -6.37 -6.01
CA ASN A 145 -6.41 -5.83 -7.37
C ASN A 145 -7.26 -4.56 -7.59
N MET A 146 -8.51 -4.52 -7.10
CA MET A 146 -9.38 -3.35 -7.21
C MET A 146 -8.87 -2.18 -6.36
N VAL A 147 -8.44 -2.42 -5.14
CA VAL A 147 -7.83 -1.40 -4.26
C VAL A 147 -6.57 -0.81 -4.90
N TYR A 148 -5.71 -1.64 -5.49
CA TYR A 148 -4.54 -1.15 -6.22
C TYR A 148 -4.93 -0.22 -7.36
N ALA A 149 -5.96 -0.56 -8.14
CA ALA A 149 -6.44 0.29 -9.22
C ALA A 149 -6.96 1.65 -8.71
N GLN A 150 -7.69 1.67 -7.59
CA GLN A 150 -8.15 2.91 -6.97
C GLN A 150 -6.99 3.77 -6.47
N ILE A 151 -6.00 3.16 -5.80
CA ILE A 151 -4.81 3.88 -5.31
C ILE A 151 -3.97 4.47 -6.46
N LEU A 152 -3.90 3.80 -7.61
CA LEU A 152 -3.28 4.38 -8.82
C LEU A 152 -3.97 5.67 -9.26
N GLY A 153 -5.30 5.70 -9.26
CA GLY A 153 -6.09 6.89 -9.59
C GLY A 153 -5.86 8.02 -8.58
N ASN A 154 -5.86 7.69 -7.30
CA ASN A 154 -5.61 8.63 -6.22
C ASN A 154 -4.20 9.23 -6.30
N ASP A 155 -3.18 8.41 -6.55
CA ASP A 155 -1.79 8.88 -6.71
C ASP A 155 -1.65 9.84 -7.89
N LEU A 156 -2.28 9.55 -9.02
CA LEU A 156 -2.30 10.46 -10.17
C LEU A 156 -2.96 11.80 -9.80
N THR A 157 -4.09 11.76 -9.10
CA THR A 157 -4.80 12.95 -8.62
C THR A 157 -3.94 13.79 -7.69
N ILE A 158 -3.27 13.16 -6.73
CA ILE A 158 -2.41 13.83 -5.75
C ILE A 158 -1.21 14.48 -6.44
N ASN A 159 -0.54 13.75 -7.33
CA ASN A 159 0.62 14.28 -8.05
C ASN A 159 0.23 15.45 -8.96
N TYR A 160 -0.90 15.36 -9.68
CA TYR A 160 -1.42 16.48 -10.45
C TYR A 160 -1.73 17.68 -9.56
N ALA A 161 -2.50 17.48 -8.49
CA ALA A 161 -2.90 18.54 -7.57
C ALA A 161 -1.69 19.17 -6.86
N GLY A 162 -0.69 18.38 -6.49
CA GLY A 162 0.52 18.84 -5.82
C GLY A 162 1.34 19.83 -6.63
N THR A 163 1.30 19.72 -7.97
CA THR A 163 2.06 20.60 -8.89
C THR A 163 1.26 21.81 -9.38
N ASN A 164 -0.02 21.96 -9.00
CA ASN A 164 -0.90 23.01 -9.50
C ASN A 164 -1.08 24.18 -8.52
N GLY A 165 -0.11 24.42 -7.63
CA GLY A 165 -0.05 25.64 -6.83
C GLY A 165 0.17 26.88 -7.70
N ASN A 166 -0.38 28.02 -7.26
CA ASN A 166 -0.15 29.31 -7.92
C ASN A 166 0.63 30.21 -6.96
N PHE A 167 1.85 30.60 -7.37
CA PHE A 167 2.80 31.33 -6.53
C PHE A 167 3.02 30.59 -5.20
N GLU A 168 2.84 31.23 -4.05
CA GLU A 168 3.11 30.69 -2.73
C GLU A 168 1.89 29.98 -2.08
N LEU A 169 0.86 29.62 -2.88
CA LEU A 169 -0.31 28.93 -2.35
C LEU A 169 -0.82 27.83 -3.28
N ASN A 170 -0.89 26.62 -2.74
CA ASN A 170 -1.60 25.52 -3.37
C ASN A 170 -3.01 25.37 -2.77
N THR A 171 -4.03 25.58 -3.60
CA THR A 171 -5.44 25.51 -3.20
C THR A 171 -6.06 24.11 -3.36
N TYR A 172 -5.32 23.14 -3.88
CA TYR A 172 -5.80 21.76 -4.14
C TYR A 172 -5.71 20.84 -2.92
N ARG A 173 -5.34 21.34 -1.75
CA ARG A 173 -5.20 20.56 -0.51
C ARG A 173 -6.40 19.71 -0.14
N PRO A 174 -7.65 20.14 -0.32
CA PRO A 174 -8.80 19.30 0.02
C PRO A 174 -8.86 18.00 -0.76
N ILE A 175 -8.59 18.02 -2.07
CA ILE A 175 -8.59 16.80 -2.88
C ILE A 175 -7.37 15.93 -2.58
N ILE A 176 -6.20 16.52 -2.27
CA ILE A 176 -5.02 15.78 -1.85
C ILE A 176 -5.30 15.05 -0.54
N ALA A 177 -5.85 15.74 0.46
CA ALA A 177 -6.19 15.17 1.77
C ALA A 177 -7.20 14.02 1.64
N SER A 178 -8.27 14.22 0.86
CA SER A 178 -9.28 13.18 0.62
C SER A 178 -8.68 11.95 -0.05
N SER A 179 -7.89 12.13 -1.11
CA SER A 179 -7.30 11.01 -1.86
C SER A 179 -6.24 10.25 -1.06
N ILE A 180 -5.43 10.94 -0.23
CA ILE A 180 -4.47 10.27 0.66
C ILE A 180 -5.21 9.47 1.74
N HIS A 181 -6.21 10.07 2.38
CA HIS A 181 -6.98 9.40 3.43
C HIS A 181 -7.66 8.14 2.88
N GLU A 182 -8.31 8.23 1.72
CA GLU A 182 -8.91 7.07 1.05
C GLU A 182 -7.86 6.00 0.76
N SER A 183 -6.70 6.37 0.22
CA SER A 183 -5.62 5.42 -0.08
C SER A 183 -5.09 4.69 1.15
N ILE A 184 -4.92 5.40 2.27
CA ILE A 184 -4.48 4.83 3.55
C ILE A 184 -5.53 3.85 4.07
N THR A 185 -6.80 4.26 4.09
CA THR A 185 -7.92 3.43 4.57
C THR A 185 -8.05 2.15 3.74
N LEU A 186 -8.14 2.27 2.43
CA LEU A 186 -8.27 1.12 1.54
C LEU A 186 -7.08 0.16 1.63
N LEU A 187 -5.85 0.69 1.69
CA LEU A 187 -4.65 -0.14 1.80
C LEU A 187 -4.59 -0.87 3.14
N SER A 188 -4.95 -0.21 4.23
CA SER A 188 -5.00 -0.80 5.57
C SER A 188 -6.03 -1.92 5.64
N GLU A 189 -7.28 -1.63 5.28
CA GLU A 189 -8.40 -2.56 5.34
C GLU A 189 -8.19 -3.78 4.43
N VAL A 190 -7.72 -3.57 3.20
CA VAL A 190 -7.46 -4.70 2.29
C VAL A 190 -6.29 -5.55 2.75
N SER A 191 -5.27 -4.97 3.38
CA SER A 191 -4.13 -5.73 3.93
C SER A 191 -4.57 -6.64 5.07
N GLU A 192 -5.42 -6.14 5.97
CA GLU A 192 -6.01 -6.92 7.06
C GLU A 192 -6.92 -8.02 6.51
N SER A 193 -7.87 -7.68 5.65
CA SER A 193 -8.81 -8.62 5.06
C SER A 193 -8.10 -9.71 4.26
N PHE A 194 -7.10 -9.36 3.47
CA PHE A 194 -6.31 -10.33 2.71
C PHE A 194 -5.53 -11.27 3.61
N THR A 195 -4.98 -10.77 4.72
CA THR A 195 -4.29 -11.60 5.71
C THR A 195 -5.24 -12.60 6.35
N LEU A 196 -6.33 -12.14 6.92
CA LEU A 196 -7.27 -12.96 7.68
C LEU A 196 -8.07 -13.94 6.81
N ASN A 197 -8.46 -13.51 5.60
CA ASN A 197 -9.39 -14.29 4.78
C ASN A 197 -8.75 -14.98 3.57
N ALA A 198 -7.46 -14.75 3.29
CA ALA A 198 -6.76 -15.46 2.22
C ALA A 198 -5.48 -16.15 2.69
N LEU A 199 -4.60 -15.44 3.44
CA LEU A 199 -3.33 -16.00 3.86
C LEU A 199 -3.48 -16.96 5.04
N ASP A 200 -4.31 -16.60 6.02
CA ASP A 200 -4.70 -17.51 7.10
C ASP A 200 -5.56 -18.63 6.53
N GLY A 201 -5.03 -19.84 6.55
CA GLY A 201 -5.69 -21.02 5.98
C GLY A 201 -5.29 -21.35 4.54
N LEU A 202 -4.39 -20.58 3.91
CA LEU A 202 -3.76 -20.95 2.65
C LEU A 202 -2.97 -22.25 2.81
N LYS A 203 -3.21 -23.22 1.93
CA LYS A 203 -2.60 -24.55 2.01
C LYS A 203 -1.92 -24.93 0.70
N ALA A 204 -0.76 -25.59 0.81
CA ALA A 204 -0.11 -26.22 -0.34
C ALA A 204 -0.87 -27.48 -0.76
N ASN A 205 -1.15 -27.62 -2.06
CA ASN A 205 -1.70 -28.83 -2.64
C ASN A 205 -0.56 -29.78 -3.03
N LYS A 206 -0.09 -30.54 -2.02
CA LYS A 206 1.11 -31.39 -2.17
C LYS A 206 0.99 -32.41 -3.30
N GLU A 207 -0.20 -32.95 -3.53
CA GLU A 207 -0.44 -33.93 -4.62
C GLU A 207 -0.24 -33.26 -5.99
N LYS A 208 -0.85 -32.08 -6.19
CA LYS A 208 -0.72 -31.35 -7.44
C LYS A 208 0.69 -30.84 -7.69
N ILE A 209 1.37 -30.37 -6.65
CA ILE A 209 2.78 -29.98 -6.71
C ILE A 209 3.63 -31.16 -7.16
N LYS A 210 3.43 -32.35 -6.59
CA LYS A 210 4.16 -33.55 -7.00
C LYS A 210 3.89 -33.92 -8.45
N GLU A 211 2.62 -33.94 -8.88
CA GLU A 211 2.23 -34.18 -10.27
C GLU A 211 2.91 -33.20 -11.25
N ASN A 212 2.93 -31.91 -10.90
CA ASN A 212 3.55 -30.89 -11.74
C ASN A 212 5.09 -31.02 -11.78
N LEU A 213 5.71 -31.38 -10.65
CA LEU A 213 7.16 -31.67 -10.60
C LEU A 213 7.52 -32.86 -11.46
N ASP A 214 6.78 -33.97 -11.37
CA ASP A 214 7.04 -35.20 -12.16
C ASP A 214 6.91 -34.94 -13.67
N LYS A 215 6.16 -33.92 -14.07
CA LYS A 215 6.01 -33.47 -15.48
C LYS A 215 6.99 -32.35 -15.86
N SER A 216 7.79 -31.86 -14.94
CA SER A 216 8.73 -30.75 -15.16
C SER A 216 10.00 -31.23 -15.82
N LEU A 217 10.52 -30.40 -16.74
CA LEU A 217 11.85 -30.62 -17.38
C LEU A 217 13.01 -30.41 -16.37
N MET A 218 12.75 -30.05 -15.14
CA MET A 218 13.75 -29.82 -14.07
C MET A 218 14.27 -31.13 -13.44
N LEU A 219 13.70 -32.26 -13.78
CA LEU A 219 14.11 -33.61 -13.29
C LEU A 219 15.09 -34.34 -14.22
N VAL A 220 15.65 -33.65 -15.18
CA VAL A 220 16.69 -34.18 -16.08
C VAL A 220 18.09 -33.83 -15.58
#